data_e3b6ba820be6414dc17a61ff1661a247
#
_entry.id   e3b6ba820be6414dc17a61ff1661a247
#
_cell.length_a   1.000
_cell.length_b   1.000
_cell.length_c   1.000
_cell.angle_alpha   90.00
_cell.angle_beta   90.00
_cell.angle_gamma   90.00
#
_symmetry.space_group_name_H-M   'P 1'
#
loop_
_entity.id
_entity.type
_entity.pdbx_description
1 polymer ?
#
loop_
_entity_poly.entity_id
_entity_poly.type
_entity_poly.pdbx_seq_one_letter_code
_entity_poly.pdbx_strand_id
1 'polypeptide(L)'
;EMGLISGRRRTDTGRAGKRCLLVESPRRSIMKLIASVESVKKTLDSVMIKRAIRQYLSSTIREEEVEYLIGTAIIKRYSAGEALFKEGDPADGLYLIRRGSVTVSRDLGGKEVVLSYVAAGNYVGEMALLSDLPRSATVRAAVATECIMLESKRFIEVMSSHSTVRGKIDEQLMQRMKINQAMEGRTDSGNLISFLMSQGVGEATDVLLIDESLCIRCDNCE
;
A
#
# COMPACT_ATOMS: atom_id res chain seq x y z
N GLU A 1 -3.16 4.95 18.47
CA GLU A 1 -3.21 6.15 17.61
C GLU A 1 -3.56 5.80 16.16
N MET A 2 -3.26 4.58 15.68
CA MET A 2 -3.62 4.16 14.32
C MET A 2 -5.13 4.30 14.06
N GLY A 3 -5.97 3.78 14.96
CA GLY A 3 -7.42 3.93 14.87
C GLY A 3 -7.92 5.38 14.97
N LEU A 4 -7.16 6.26 15.66
CA LEU A 4 -7.51 7.67 15.78
C LEU A 4 -7.49 8.37 14.41
N ILE A 5 -6.44 8.15 13.64
CA ILE A 5 -6.20 8.82 12.35
C ILE A 5 -6.93 8.11 11.20
N SER A 6 -6.88 6.77 11.15
CA SER A 6 -7.51 5.97 10.09
C SER A 6 -9.04 5.93 10.19
N GLY A 7 -9.61 6.21 11.35
CA GLY A 7 -11.05 6.05 11.62
C GLY A 7 -11.49 4.60 11.76
N ARG A 8 -10.60 3.63 11.62
CA ARG A 8 -10.88 2.20 11.75
C ARG A 8 -11.03 1.77 13.20
N ARG A 9 -11.67 0.62 13.42
CA ARG A 9 -11.71 -0.03 14.74
C ARG A 9 -10.30 -0.34 15.23
N ARG A 10 -10.13 -0.40 16.55
CA ARG A 10 -8.85 -0.78 17.16
C ARG A 10 -8.55 -2.24 16.81
N THR A 11 -7.33 -2.51 16.37
CA THR A 11 -6.84 -3.85 16.01
C THR A 11 -6.35 -4.64 17.22
N ASP A 12 -5.99 -3.91 18.30
CA ASP A 12 -5.34 -4.51 19.46
C ASP A 12 -6.03 -4.11 20.76
N THR A 13 -5.96 -5.02 21.74
CA THR A 13 -6.43 -4.78 23.09
C THR A 13 -5.28 -4.27 23.98
N GLY A 14 -5.43 -3.04 24.50
CA GLY A 14 -4.51 -2.51 25.52
C GLY A 14 -4.90 -3.00 26.92
N ARG A 15 -3.94 -3.57 27.67
CA ARG A 15 -4.12 -3.94 29.08
C ARG A 15 -3.06 -3.27 29.92
N ALA A 16 -3.45 -2.80 31.10
CA ALA A 16 -2.51 -2.31 32.10
C ALA A 16 -1.71 -3.50 32.69
N GLY A 17 -0.39 -3.54 32.44
CA GLY A 17 0.48 -4.55 33.02
C GLY A 17 0.89 -4.25 34.48
N LYS A 18 0.83 -2.98 34.86
CA LYS A 18 1.11 -2.46 36.21
C LYS A 18 0.17 -1.30 36.51
N ARG A 19 0.22 -0.76 37.73
CA ARG A 19 -0.50 0.48 38.05
C ARG A 19 -0.04 1.57 37.09
N CYS A 20 -0.97 2.15 36.33
CA CYS A 20 -0.69 3.21 35.36
C CYS A 20 -1.69 4.37 35.52
N LEU A 21 -1.24 5.55 35.17
CA LEU A 21 -2.07 6.75 35.01
C LEU A 21 -2.31 6.95 33.50
N LEU A 22 -3.56 7.08 33.11
CA LEU A 22 -3.95 7.30 31.73
C LEU A 22 -4.60 8.66 31.58
N VAL A 23 -4.25 9.37 30.52
CA VAL A 23 -4.95 10.60 30.10
C VAL A 23 -5.83 10.21 28.91
N GLU A 24 -7.14 10.33 29.09
CA GLU A 24 -8.10 10.13 28.02
C GLU A 24 -8.39 11.48 27.33
N SER A 25 -8.29 11.50 26.02
CA SER A 25 -8.59 12.67 25.23
C SER A 25 -9.62 12.32 24.14
N PRO A 26 -10.72 13.09 24.02
CA PRO A 26 -11.72 12.88 22.98
C PRO A 26 -11.09 12.99 21.58
N ARG A 27 -11.45 12.08 20.68
CA ARG A 27 -10.94 12.07 19.29
C ARG A 27 -11.06 13.44 18.62
N ARG A 28 -12.20 14.10 18.80
CA ARG A 28 -12.49 15.42 18.19
C ARG A 28 -11.48 16.51 18.64
N SER A 29 -11.08 16.49 19.91
CA SER A 29 -10.12 17.44 20.47
C SER A 29 -8.71 17.18 19.92
N ILE A 30 -8.31 15.91 19.86
CA ILE A 30 -7.01 15.54 19.30
C ILE A 30 -6.94 15.87 17.80
N MET A 31 -8.01 15.61 17.04
CA MET A 31 -8.03 15.95 15.61
C MET A 31 -7.93 17.47 15.38
N LYS A 32 -8.55 18.28 16.22
CA LYS A 32 -8.38 19.75 16.18
C LYS A 32 -6.93 20.14 16.49
N LEU A 33 -6.32 19.55 17.52
CA LEU A 33 -4.93 19.83 17.89
C LEU A 33 -3.97 19.48 16.73
N ILE A 34 -4.14 18.31 16.09
CA ILE A 34 -3.36 17.89 14.93
C ILE A 34 -3.52 18.87 13.76
N ALA A 35 -4.73 19.40 13.56
CA ALA A 35 -5.00 20.34 12.47
C ALA A 35 -4.43 21.75 12.74
N SER A 36 -4.31 22.17 14.01
CA SER A 36 -3.92 23.53 14.40
C SER A 36 -2.44 23.67 14.76
N VAL A 37 -1.76 22.56 15.13
CA VAL A 37 -0.36 22.62 15.61
C VAL A 37 0.54 21.76 14.72
N GLU A 38 1.29 22.42 13.86
CA GLU A 38 2.15 21.76 12.85
C GLU A 38 3.22 20.85 13.49
N SER A 39 3.78 21.22 14.65
CA SER A 39 4.75 20.36 15.35
C SER A 39 4.13 19.06 15.84
N VAL A 40 2.90 19.10 16.35
CA VAL A 40 2.16 17.91 16.78
C VAL A 40 1.87 17.00 15.58
N LYS A 41 1.46 17.57 14.46
CA LYS A 41 1.22 16.85 13.22
C LYS A 41 2.49 16.15 12.74
N LYS A 42 3.62 16.86 12.63
CA LYS A 42 4.91 16.29 12.23
C LYS A 42 5.37 15.15 13.13
N THR A 43 5.26 15.32 14.44
CA THR A 43 5.62 14.26 15.40
C THR A 43 4.74 13.03 15.23
N LEU A 44 3.44 13.21 15.07
CA LEU A 44 2.52 12.09 14.83
C LEU A 44 2.78 11.41 13.49
N ASP A 45 3.01 12.18 12.42
CA ASP A 45 3.34 11.63 11.12
C ASP A 45 4.64 10.81 11.19
N SER A 46 5.69 11.28 11.84
CA SER A 46 6.94 10.51 12.06
C SER A 46 6.69 9.20 12.79
N VAL A 47 5.94 9.23 13.90
CA VAL A 47 5.59 8.01 14.66
C VAL A 47 4.80 7.02 13.81
N MET A 48 3.88 7.53 12.99
CA MET A 48 3.06 6.72 12.11
C MET A 48 3.87 6.09 10.97
N ILE A 49 4.75 6.87 10.34
CA ILE A 49 5.65 6.39 9.30
C ILE A 49 6.57 5.29 9.85
N LYS A 50 7.15 5.52 11.02
CA LYS A 50 8.00 4.57 11.73
C LYS A 50 7.30 3.22 11.95
N ARG A 51 6.06 3.25 12.43
CA ARG A 51 5.26 2.05 12.61
C ARG A 51 4.92 1.36 11.29
N ALA A 52 4.56 2.13 10.26
CA ALA A 52 4.25 1.60 8.95
C ALA A 52 5.48 0.88 8.35
N ILE A 53 6.67 1.49 8.43
CA ILE A 53 7.92 0.86 7.97
C ILE A 53 8.14 -0.48 8.69
N ARG A 54 8.04 -0.51 10.01
CA ARG A 54 8.26 -1.74 10.79
C ARG A 54 7.20 -2.80 10.54
N GLN A 55 5.96 -2.41 10.36
CA GLN A 55 4.86 -3.33 10.14
C GLN A 55 4.85 -3.88 8.71
N TYR A 56 5.12 -3.06 7.70
CA TYR A 56 4.93 -3.42 6.29
C TYR A 56 6.20 -3.94 5.63
N LEU A 57 7.37 -3.44 6.04
CA LEU A 57 8.65 -3.93 5.51
C LEU A 57 9.23 -4.99 6.43
N SER A 58 9.67 -4.63 7.62
CA SER A 58 10.16 -5.59 8.61
C SER A 58 10.31 -4.96 10.00
N SER A 59 9.98 -5.74 11.02
CA SER A 59 10.27 -5.39 12.42
C SER A 59 11.77 -5.46 12.78
N THR A 60 12.59 -6.08 11.91
CA THR A 60 14.04 -6.28 12.16
C THR A 60 14.91 -5.13 11.65
N ILE A 61 14.33 -4.14 10.94
CA ILE A 61 15.05 -2.94 10.50
C ILE A 61 15.49 -2.16 11.74
N ARG A 62 16.78 -1.79 11.79
CA ARG A 62 17.38 -1.05 12.91
C ARG A 62 16.77 0.35 13.03
N GLU A 63 16.83 0.89 14.24
CA GLU A 63 16.26 2.22 14.53
C GLU A 63 16.84 3.31 13.65
N GLU A 64 18.17 3.32 13.49
CA GLU A 64 18.89 4.32 12.68
C GLU A 64 18.47 4.29 11.22
N GLU A 65 18.21 3.10 10.68
CA GLU A 65 17.75 2.92 9.29
C GLU A 65 16.30 3.34 9.11
N VAL A 66 15.46 3.09 10.11
CA VAL A 66 14.09 3.60 10.12
C VAL A 66 14.10 5.13 10.13
N GLU A 67 14.90 5.76 11.00
CA GLU A 67 15.06 7.21 11.04
C GLU A 67 15.64 7.76 9.71
N TYR A 68 16.57 7.05 9.11
CA TYR A 68 17.10 7.41 7.78
C TYR A 68 16.03 7.40 6.70
N LEU A 69 15.16 6.39 6.68
CA LEU A 69 14.03 6.31 5.74
C LEU A 69 13.00 7.41 6.00
N ILE A 70 12.70 7.72 7.28
CA ILE A 70 11.75 8.76 7.66
C ILE A 70 12.20 10.14 7.19
N GLY A 71 13.49 10.41 7.19
CA GLY A 71 14.06 11.74 6.89
C GLY A 71 13.66 12.32 5.53
N THR A 72 13.29 11.48 4.54
CA THR A 72 12.76 11.90 3.23
C THR A 72 11.35 11.34 2.93
N ALA A 73 10.74 10.66 3.90
CA ALA A 73 9.41 10.11 3.70
C ALA A 73 8.36 11.21 3.54
N ILE A 74 7.50 11.07 2.53
CA ILE A 74 6.45 12.03 2.20
C ILE A 74 5.10 11.33 2.25
N ILE A 75 4.14 11.95 2.93
CA ILE A 75 2.74 11.51 2.89
C ILE A 75 2.07 12.16 1.68
N LYS A 76 1.69 11.32 0.72
CA LYS A 76 0.94 11.72 -0.49
C LYS A 76 -0.51 11.28 -0.37
N ARG A 77 -1.44 12.12 -0.83
CA ARG A 77 -2.87 11.83 -0.91
C ARG A 77 -3.32 11.84 -2.35
N TYR A 78 -4.16 10.87 -2.66
CA TYR A 78 -4.69 10.65 -4.00
C TYR A 78 -6.21 10.55 -3.96
N SER A 79 -6.87 11.19 -4.88
CA SER A 79 -8.31 11.03 -5.13
C SER A 79 -8.58 9.70 -5.85
N ALA A 80 -9.80 9.19 -5.79
CA ALA A 80 -10.19 8.01 -6.56
C ALA A 80 -9.90 8.22 -8.05
N GLY A 81 -9.27 7.23 -8.70
CA GLY A 81 -8.85 7.26 -10.11
C GLY A 81 -7.50 7.95 -10.36
N GLU A 82 -6.95 8.69 -9.40
CA GLU A 82 -5.67 9.38 -9.55
C GLU A 82 -4.51 8.38 -9.56
N ALA A 83 -3.57 8.54 -10.51
CA ALA A 83 -2.41 7.66 -10.60
C ALA A 83 -1.35 8.03 -9.56
N LEU A 84 -0.84 7.01 -8.87
CA LEU A 84 0.36 7.14 -8.04
C LEU A 84 1.60 7.23 -8.94
N PHE A 85 1.63 6.38 -9.96
CA PHE A 85 2.61 6.35 -11.05
C PHE A 85 2.04 5.54 -12.22
N LYS A 86 2.64 5.68 -13.40
CA LYS A 86 2.24 4.97 -14.62
C LYS A 86 3.29 3.94 -15.02
N GLU A 87 2.88 2.95 -15.79
CA GLU A 87 3.79 2.02 -16.48
C GLU A 87 4.80 2.80 -17.33
N GLY A 88 6.07 2.43 -17.23
CA GLY A 88 7.17 3.11 -17.91
C GLY A 88 7.76 4.32 -17.16
N ASP A 89 7.12 4.83 -16.11
CA ASP A 89 7.68 5.93 -15.31
C ASP A 89 8.97 5.52 -14.61
N PRO A 90 9.90 6.44 -14.32
CA PRO A 90 11.06 6.16 -13.49
C PRO A 90 10.64 5.82 -12.04
N ALA A 91 11.42 4.97 -11.39
CA ALA A 91 11.15 4.53 -10.02
C ALA A 91 11.59 5.58 -8.99
N ASP A 92 10.70 6.48 -8.60
CA ASP A 92 10.92 7.56 -7.64
C ASP A 92 10.93 7.11 -6.17
N GLY A 93 10.27 6.01 -5.84
CA GLY A 93 10.21 5.49 -4.47
C GLY A 93 9.29 4.29 -4.29
N LEU A 94 9.26 3.77 -3.05
CA LEU A 94 8.32 2.76 -2.59
C LEU A 94 7.10 3.45 -1.98
N TYR A 95 5.90 2.97 -2.29
CA TYR A 95 4.66 3.49 -1.76
C TYR A 95 4.01 2.53 -0.78
N LEU A 96 4.04 2.85 0.51
CA LEU A 96 3.31 2.13 1.57
C LEU A 96 1.89 2.66 1.62
N ILE A 97 0.89 1.81 1.43
CA ILE A 97 -0.53 2.21 1.44
C ILE A 97 -0.99 2.29 2.89
N ARG A 98 -1.16 3.51 3.39
CA ARG A 98 -1.56 3.78 4.78
C ARG A 98 -3.07 3.71 4.94
N ARG A 99 -3.82 4.20 3.95
CA ARG A 99 -5.29 4.24 3.93
C ARG A 99 -5.80 4.10 2.51
N GLY A 100 -6.98 3.52 2.35
CA GLY A 100 -7.58 3.28 1.06
C GLY A 100 -7.06 2.02 0.38
N SER A 101 -7.15 1.98 -0.93
CA SER A 101 -6.67 0.87 -1.77
C SER A 101 -6.29 1.39 -3.15
N VAL A 102 -5.48 0.62 -3.85
CA VAL A 102 -5.05 0.93 -5.21
C VAL A 102 -5.33 -0.24 -6.15
N THR A 103 -5.53 0.06 -7.41
CA THR A 103 -5.52 -0.90 -8.52
C THR A 103 -4.14 -0.91 -9.15
N VAL A 104 -3.66 -2.09 -9.52
CA VAL A 104 -2.47 -2.29 -10.35
C VAL A 104 -2.93 -2.76 -11.70
N SER A 105 -2.59 -2.04 -12.75
CA SER A 105 -3.03 -2.32 -14.13
C SER A 105 -1.89 -2.22 -15.13
N ARG A 106 -2.04 -2.90 -16.26
CA ARG A 106 -1.12 -2.79 -17.40
C ARG A 106 -1.88 -2.54 -18.70
N ASP A 107 -1.20 -1.87 -19.62
CA ASP A 107 -1.69 -1.77 -20.99
C ASP A 107 -1.38 -3.07 -21.76
N LEU A 108 -2.42 -3.78 -22.16
CA LEU A 108 -2.32 -4.96 -23.00
C LEU A 108 -3.01 -4.68 -24.33
N GLY A 109 -2.22 -4.26 -25.31
CA GLY A 109 -2.73 -3.99 -26.67
C GLY A 109 -3.70 -2.81 -26.76
N GLY A 110 -3.45 -1.74 -26.00
CA GLY A 110 -4.26 -0.51 -25.96
C GLY A 110 -5.47 -0.59 -25.01
N LYS A 111 -5.55 -1.63 -24.19
CA LYS A 111 -6.56 -1.77 -23.13
C LYS A 111 -5.90 -1.86 -21.76
N GLU A 112 -6.32 -1.00 -20.84
CA GLU A 112 -5.90 -1.07 -19.45
C GLU A 112 -6.59 -2.27 -18.75
N VAL A 113 -5.79 -3.26 -18.33
CA VAL A 113 -6.27 -4.47 -17.65
C VAL A 113 -5.82 -4.43 -16.20
N VAL A 114 -6.77 -4.52 -15.27
CA VAL A 114 -6.48 -4.58 -13.84
C VAL A 114 -5.94 -5.96 -13.49
N LEU A 115 -4.74 -5.99 -12.93
CA LEU A 115 -4.06 -7.22 -12.51
C LEU A 115 -4.35 -7.56 -11.04
N SER A 116 -4.46 -6.54 -10.19
CA SER A 116 -4.70 -6.76 -8.75
C SER A 116 -5.20 -5.50 -8.06
N TYR A 117 -5.78 -5.71 -6.87
CA TYR A 117 -6.11 -4.68 -5.90
C TYR A 117 -5.19 -4.81 -4.69
N VAL A 118 -4.65 -3.68 -4.22
CA VAL A 118 -3.73 -3.66 -3.08
C VAL A 118 -4.29 -2.73 -2.01
N ALA A 119 -4.62 -3.28 -0.86
CA ALA A 119 -5.23 -2.55 0.25
C ALA A 119 -4.20 -1.88 1.16
N ALA A 120 -4.67 -1.01 2.04
CA ALA A 120 -3.89 -0.47 3.15
C ALA A 120 -3.24 -1.58 3.98
N GLY A 121 -1.99 -1.36 4.41
CA GLY A 121 -1.17 -2.35 5.07
C GLY A 121 -0.18 -3.07 4.16
N ASN A 122 -0.22 -2.76 2.87
CA ASN A 122 0.68 -3.28 1.85
C ASN A 122 1.47 -2.15 1.19
N TYR A 123 2.32 -2.53 0.23
CA TYR A 123 3.14 -1.59 -0.53
C TYR A 123 3.12 -1.92 -2.02
N VAL A 124 3.46 -0.93 -2.84
CA VAL A 124 3.58 -1.04 -4.29
C VAL A 124 4.82 -0.28 -4.78
N GLY A 125 5.32 -0.67 -5.97
CA GLY A 125 6.43 -0.02 -6.63
C GLY A 125 7.81 -0.61 -6.30
N GLU A 126 7.86 -1.70 -5.53
CA GLU A 126 9.10 -2.41 -5.19
C GLU A 126 9.79 -3.03 -6.40
N MET A 127 9.01 -3.51 -7.38
CA MET A 127 9.53 -4.22 -8.56
C MET A 127 10.56 -3.40 -9.30
N ALA A 128 10.23 -2.16 -9.61
CA ALA A 128 11.11 -1.26 -10.34
C ALA A 128 12.37 -0.88 -9.55
N LEU A 129 12.24 -0.76 -8.22
CA LEU A 129 13.37 -0.39 -7.34
C LEU A 129 14.40 -1.51 -7.18
N LEU A 130 13.96 -2.78 -7.19
CA LEU A 130 14.83 -3.93 -6.99
C LEU A 130 15.46 -4.43 -8.28
N SER A 131 14.82 -4.18 -9.41
CA SER A 131 15.29 -4.61 -10.74
C SER A 131 16.02 -3.51 -11.53
N ASP A 132 16.06 -2.28 -10.99
CA ASP A 132 16.58 -1.08 -11.69
C ASP A 132 15.92 -0.87 -13.06
N LEU A 133 14.62 -1.12 -13.12
CA LEU A 133 13.79 -0.99 -14.33
C LEU A 133 12.74 0.11 -14.14
N PRO A 134 12.15 0.62 -15.21
CA PRO A 134 10.97 1.47 -15.12
C PRO A 134 9.78 0.77 -14.45
N ARG A 135 8.77 1.54 -14.03
CA ARG A 135 7.54 1.00 -13.44
C ARG A 135 6.91 -0.05 -14.36
N SER A 136 6.72 -1.25 -13.88
CA SER A 136 6.20 -2.40 -14.64
C SER A 136 4.68 -2.39 -14.82
N ALA A 137 3.99 -1.48 -14.16
CA ALA A 137 2.53 -1.35 -14.19
C ALA A 137 2.09 0.06 -13.79
N THR A 138 0.89 0.45 -14.16
CA THR A 138 0.21 1.65 -13.68
C THR A 138 -0.48 1.35 -12.35
N VAL A 139 -0.30 2.22 -11.36
CA VAL A 139 -0.97 2.12 -10.07
C VAL A 139 -1.85 3.35 -9.87
N ARG A 140 -3.16 3.12 -9.65
CA ARG A 140 -4.16 4.16 -9.40
C ARG A 140 -4.84 3.95 -8.06
N ALA A 141 -5.22 5.03 -7.41
CA ALA A 141 -6.07 5.00 -6.22
C ALA A 141 -7.47 4.47 -6.61
N ALA A 142 -7.88 3.34 -6.07
CA ALA A 142 -9.22 2.79 -6.28
C ALA A 142 -10.28 3.63 -5.53
N VAL A 143 -9.90 4.19 -4.40
CA VAL A 143 -10.68 5.10 -3.55
C VAL A 143 -9.75 6.20 -3.06
N ALA A 144 -10.26 7.17 -2.30
CA ALA A 144 -9.42 8.17 -1.64
C ALA A 144 -8.33 7.48 -0.82
N THR A 145 -7.08 7.62 -1.26
CA THR A 145 -5.94 6.84 -0.76
C THR A 145 -4.85 7.76 -0.20
N GLU A 146 -4.25 7.32 0.91
CA GLU A 146 -3.11 7.98 1.50
C GLU A 146 -1.93 7.00 1.54
N CYS A 147 -0.80 7.41 0.96
CA CYS A 147 0.42 6.64 0.89
C CYS A 147 1.57 7.34 1.58
N ILE A 148 2.51 6.57 2.13
CA ILE A 148 3.83 7.03 2.54
C ILE A 148 4.79 6.66 1.42
N MET A 149 5.38 7.65 0.78
CA MET A 149 6.41 7.45 -0.24
C MET A 149 7.77 7.49 0.43
N LEU A 150 8.54 6.41 0.29
CA LEU A 150 9.93 6.30 0.70
C LEU A 150 10.80 6.47 -0.54
N GLU A 151 11.74 7.42 -0.49
CA GLU A 151 12.62 7.73 -1.62
C GLU A 151 13.43 6.50 -2.07
N SER A 152 13.53 6.29 -3.39
CA SER A 152 14.16 5.14 -4.01
C SER A 152 15.58 4.90 -3.51
N LYS A 153 16.43 5.94 -3.52
CA LYS A 153 17.84 5.84 -3.12
C LYS A 153 18.00 5.32 -1.69
N ARG A 154 17.32 5.93 -0.74
CA ARG A 154 17.39 5.51 0.68
C ARG A 154 16.81 4.12 0.90
N PHE A 155 15.73 3.80 0.22
CA PHE A 155 15.15 2.46 0.30
C PHE A 155 16.13 1.39 -0.20
N ILE A 156 16.76 1.59 -1.36
CA ILE A 156 17.73 0.66 -1.93
C ILE A 156 18.95 0.51 -1.01
N GLU A 157 19.48 1.60 -0.45
CA GLU A 157 20.60 1.57 0.49
C GLU A 157 20.29 0.73 1.73
N VAL A 158 19.11 0.92 2.34
CA VAL A 158 18.70 0.13 3.50
C VAL A 158 18.47 -1.33 3.11
N MET A 159 17.85 -1.62 1.96
CA MET A 159 17.62 -3.00 1.51
C MET A 159 18.93 -3.73 1.18
N SER A 160 19.94 -3.02 0.72
CA SER A 160 21.26 -3.62 0.44
C SER A 160 21.97 -4.14 1.69
N SER A 161 21.70 -3.55 2.86
CA SER A 161 22.25 -3.98 4.15
C SER A 161 21.43 -5.08 4.84
N HIS A 162 20.20 -5.40 4.33
CA HIS A 162 19.27 -6.34 4.96
C HIS A 162 18.86 -7.51 4.06
N SER A 163 19.70 -8.54 3.98
CA SER A 163 19.42 -9.74 3.16
C SER A 163 18.08 -10.42 3.49
N THR A 164 17.70 -10.46 4.77
CA THR A 164 16.44 -11.09 5.22
C THR A 164 15.19 -10.31 4.76
N VAL A 165 15.24 -8.98 4.79
CA VAL A 165 14.14 -8.13 4.32
C VAL A 165 14.06 -8.19 2.81
N ARG A 166 15.21 -8.13 2.15
CA ARG A 166 15.32 -8.28 0.70
C ARG A 166 14.73 -9.61 0.24
N GLY A 167 15.06 -10.74 0.91
CA GLY A 167 14.52 -12.05 0.56
C GLY A 167 12.99 -12.12 0.61
N LYS A 168 12.34 -11.49 1.59
CA LYS A 168 10.86 -11.43 1.65
C LYS A 168 10.26 -10.61 0.51
N ILE A 169 10.89 -9.50 0.16
CA ILE A 169 10.44 -8.65 -0.94
C ILE A 169 10.69 -9.36 -2.27
N ASP A 170 11.82 -10.05 -2.43
CA ASP A 170 12.16 -10.84 -3.62
C ASP A 170 11.14 -12.00 -3.82
N GLU A 171 10.68 -12.65 -2.74
CA GLU A 171 9.65 -13.68 -2.82
C GLU A 171 8.30 -13.11 -3.32
N GLN A 172 7.88 -11.97 -2.80
CA GLN A 172 6.68 -11.29 -3.28
C GLN A 172 6.83 -10.79 -4.72
N LEU A 173 8.02 -10.31 -5.07
CA LEU A 173 8.39 -9.93 -6.43
C LEU A 173 8.21 -11.12 -7.38
N MET A 174 8.79 -12.28 -7.03
CA MET A 174 8.69 -13.50 -7.84
C MET A 174 7.24 -13.96 -8.03
N GLN A 175 6.42 -13.87 -7.01
CA GLN A 175 4.99 -14.18 -7.11
C GLN A 175 4.27 -13.22 -8.07
N ARG A 176 4.52 -11.90 -7.94
CA ARG A 176 3.91 -10.89 -8.83
C ARG A 176 4.40 -11.03 -10.28
N MET A 177 5.70 -11.33 -10.48
CA MET A 177 6.25 -11.59 -11.83
C MET A 177 5.61 -12.82 -12.48
N LYS A 178 5.40 -13.92 -11.75
CA LYS A 178 4.70 -15.11 -12.26
C LYS A 178 3.27 -14.77 -12.72
N ILE A 179 2.55 -13.96 -11.96
CA ILE A 179 1.20 -13.52 -12.32
C ILE A 179 1.25 -12.67 -13.59
N ASN A 180 2.17 -11.72 -13.69
CA ASN A 180 2.33 -10.86 -14.86
C ASN A 180 2.69 -11.68 -16.11
N GLN A 181 3.64 -12.60 -16.02
CA GLN A 181 4.01 -13.48 -17.14
C GLN A 181 2.87 -14.43 -17.57
N ALA A 182 2.11 -14.96 -16.60
CA ALA A 182 0.94 -15.78 -16.92
C ALA A 182 -0.14 -15.00 -17.67
N MET A 183 -0.20 -13.68 -17.50
CA MET A 183 -1.12 -12.80 -18.22
C MET A 183 -0.56 -12.39 -19.60
N GLU A 184 0.74 -12.16 -19.73
CA GLU A 184 1.38 -11.85 -21.01
C GLU A 184 1.28 -13.01 -22.03
N GLY A 185 1.35 -14.25 -21.57
CA GLY A 185 1.19 -15.45 -22.40
C GLY A 185 -0.26 -15.74 -22.84
N ARG A 186 -1.24 -14.95 -22.35
CA ARG A 186 -2.68 -15.13 -22.62
C ARG A 186 -3.26 -14.04 -23.52
N THR A 187 -2.51 -13.62 -24.53
CA THR A 187 -2.97 -12.63 -25.53
C THR A 187 -4.08 -13.14 -26.46
N ASP A 188 -4.59 -14.34 -26.22
CA ASP A 188 -5.76 -14.85 -26.92
C ASP A 188 -7.04 -14.32 -26.25
N SER A 189 -7.75 -13.44 -26.94
CA SER A 189 -8.97 -12.76 -26.46
C SER A 189 -10.04 -13.72 -25.89
N GLY A 190 -10.03 -14.98 -26.31
CA GLY A 190 -10.90 -16.03 -25.80
C GLY A 190 -10.58 -16.45 -24.37
N ASN A 191 -9.31 -16.44 -23.97
CA ASN A 191 -8.89 -16.85 -22.62
C ASN A 191 -9.12 -15.75 -21.56
N LEU A 192 -9.06 -14.47 -21.94
CA LEU A 192 -9.40 -13.36 -21.05
C LEU A 192 -10.89 -13.35 -20.73
N ILE A 193 -11.73 -13.59 -21.75
CA ILE A 193 -13.19 -13.72 -21.59
C ILE A 193 -13.50 -14.95 -20.73
N SER A 194 -12.83 -16.08 -20.95
CA SER A 194 -12.99 -17.29 -20.14
C SER A 194 -12.54 -17.08 -18.68
N PHE A 195 -11.47 -16.32 -18.45
CA PHE A 195 -11.05 -15.94 -17.09
C PHE A 195 -12.07 -15.03 -16.43
N LEU A 196 -12.55 -13.98 -17.11
CA LEU A 196 -13.57 -13.08 -16.60
C LEU A 196 -14.91 -13.81 -16.34
N MET A 197 -15.27 -14.76 -17.23
CA MET A 197 -16.43 -15.64 -17.04
C MET A 197 -16.25 -16.60 -15.86
N SER A 198 -15.05 -17.16 -15.66
CA SER A 198 -14.75 -18.03 -14.51
C SER A 198 -14.76 -17.26 -13.17
N GLN A 199 -14.60 -15.93 -13.21
CA GLN A 199 -14.72 -15.02 -12.06
C GLN A 199 -16.15 -14.46 -11.91
N GLY A 200 -17.12 -14.96 -12.69
CA GLY A 200 -18.52 -14.54 -12.58
C GLY A 200 -18.85 -13.15 -13.14
N VAL A 201 -17.93 -12.52 -13.86
CA VAL A 201 -18.11 -11.13 -14.36
C VAL A 201 -19.04 -11.03 -15.57
N GLY A 202 -19.47 -12.18 -16.15
CA GLY A 202 -20.26 -12.21 -17.39
C GLY A 202 -21.77 -12.22 -17.26
N GLU A 203 -22.34 -12.46 -16.06
CA GLU A 203 -23.77 -12.77 -15.93
C GLU A 203 -24.62 -11.77 -15.15
N ALA A 204 -24.02 -10.73 -14.57
CA ALA A 204 -24.80 -9.77 -13.77
C ALA A 204 -24.50 -8.33 -14.13
N THR A 205 -25.49 -7.64 -14.67
CA THR A 205 -25.44 -6.22 -14.95
C THR A 205 -25.70 -5.33 -13.72
N ASP A 206 -26.25 -5.89 -12.63
CA ASP A 206 -26.66 -5.12 -11.44
C ASP A 206 -26.40 -5.87 -10.09
N VAL A 207 -25.46 -6.80 -10.01
CA VAL A 207 -25.16 -7.51 -8.76
C VAL A 207 -23.72 -7.25 -8.35
N LEU A 208 -23.52 -6.77 -7.13
CA LEU A 208 -22.21 -6.70 -6.49
C LEU A 208 -21.82 -8.12 -6.04
N LEU A 209 -20.95 -8.78 -6.79
CA LEU A 209 -20.34 -10.05 -6.39
C LEU A 209 -19.11 -9.77 -5.54
N ILE A 210 -19.19 -10.10 -4.26
CA ILE A 210 -18.05 -10.04 -3.34
C ILE A 210 -17.49 -11.46 -3.24
N ASP A 211 -16.35 -11.69 -3.88
CA ASP A 211 -15.54 -12.88 -3.60
C ASP A 211 -14.80 -12.67 -2.28
N GLU A 212 -15.21 -13.40 -1.24
CA GLU A 212 -14.59 -13.28 0.10
C GLU A 212 -13.09 -13.64 0.09
N SER A 213 -12.65 -14.47 -0.83
CA SER A 213 -11.23 -14.84 -0.98
C SER A 213 -10.39 -13.68 -1.56
N LEU A 214 -11.02 -12.80 -2.34
CA LEU A 214 -10.42 -11.61 -2.94
C LEU A 214 -10.79 -10.33 -2.19
N CYS A 215 -11.68 -10.41 -1.22
CA CYS A 215 -12.16 -9.28 -0.47
C CYS A 215 -11.04 -8.69 0.41
N ILE A 216 -10.63 -7.48 0.10
CA ILE A 216 -9.60 -6.73 0.85
C ILE A 216 -10.16 -6.04 2.10
N ARG A 217 -11.43 -6.23 2.43
CA ARG A 217 -12.14 -5.63 3.58
C ARG A 217 -11.93 -4.11 3.68
N CYS A 218 -12.08 -3.41 2.56
CA CYS A 218 -11.90 -1.95 2.48
C CYS A 218 -13.14 -1.16 2.94
N ASP A 219 -14.22 -1.84 3.37
CA ASP A 219 -15.52 -1.27 3.81
C ASP A 219 -16.19 -0.34 2.78
N ASN A 220 -15.94 -0.56 1.47
CA ASN A 220 -16.52 0.26 0.40
C ASN A 220 -17.70 -0.42 -0.30
N CYS A 221 -18.20 -1.54 0.24
CA CYS A 221 -19.32 -2.29 -0.34
C CYS A 221 -20.67 -1.96 0.30
N GLU A 222 -20.76 -0.95 1.19
CA GLU A 222 -22.00 -0.43 1.76
C GLU A 222 -22.57 0.71 0.92
#